data_bfca60a90770a8fa9f3743746aa3e5df
#
_entry.id   bfca60a90770a8fa9f3743746aa3e5df
#
_cell.length_a   1.000
_cell.length_b   1.000
_cell.length_c   1.000
_cell.angle_alpha   90.00
_cell.angle_beta   90.00
_cell.angle_gamma   90.00
#
_symmetry.space_group_name_H-M   'P 1'
#
loop_
_entity.id
_entity.type
_entity.pdbx_description
1 polymer ?
#
loop_
_entity_poly.entity_id
_entity_poly.type
_entity_poly.pdbx_seq_one_letter_code
_entity_poly.pdbx_strand_id
1 'polypeptide(L)'
;MDAKDPPAFRLRPPAGRIFADITQTLGGTPLVRLNRVPKAHGCAAEILVKLEFFNPGASVKDRIALAMIDRAEAEGRLAPGATLIEPTSGNTGIALALVCAAKGYRLILTMPESMSVERRKMLKLMGCELELTAAERG
;
A
#
# COMPACT_ATOMS: atom_id res chain seq x y z
N MET A 1 35.04 10.85 -27.31
CA MET A 1 34.15 10.18 -26.32
C MET A 1 33.37 11.29 -25.65
N ASP A 2 32.20 11.59 -26.19
CA ASP A 2 31.36 12.67 -25.66
C ASP A 2 30.80 12.23 -24.31
N ALA A 3 31.17 12.95 -23.26
CA ALA A 3 30.55 12.85 -21.95
C ALA A 3 29.07 13.23 -22.12
N LYS A 4 28.19 12.23 -22.22
CA LYS A 4 26.76 12.47 -22.16
C LYS A 4 26.46 13.09 -20.79
N ASP A 5 25.89 14.29 -20.81
CA ASP A 5 25.35 14.92 -19.61
C ASP A 5 24.59 13.88 -18.77
N PRO A 6 24.80 13.85 -17.46
CA PRO A 6 24.02 12.95 -16.61
C PRO A 6 22.54 13.22 -16.87
N PRO A 7 21.72 12.18 -17.02
CA PRO A 7 20.30 12.37 -17.27
C PRO A 7 19.75 13.29 -16.19
N ALA A 8 19.15 14.41 -16.63
CA ALA A 8 18.50 15.33 -15.72
C ALA A 8 17.60 14.54 -14.76
N PHE A 9 17.72 14.82 -13.47
CA PHE A 9 16.89 14.21 -12.44
C PHE A 9 15.43 14.45 -12.81
N ARG A 10 14.83 13.46 -13.44
CA ARG A 10 13.40 13.50 -13.78
C ARG A 10 12.65 13.05 -12.52
N LEU A 11 12.12 14.01 -11.79
CA LEU A 11 10.93 13.76 -11.00
C LEU A 11 9.97 12.98 -11.90
N ARG A 12 9.28 11.94 -11.39
CA ARG A 12 8.20 11.29 -12.15
C ARG A 12 7.44 12.36 -12.89
N PRO A 13 7.32 12.27 -14.22
CA PRO A 13 6.51 13.25 -14.90
C PRO A 13 5.15 13.25 -14.21
N PRO A 14 4.59 14.42 -13.90
CA PRO A 14 3.22 14.46 -13.44
C PRO A 14 2.43 13.66 -14.45
N ALA A 15 1.54 12.80 -14.00
CA ALA A 15 0.76 11.91 -14.89
C ALA A 15 -0.14 12.71 -15.85
N GLY A 16 0.10 14.00 -16.00
CA GLY A 16 -0.60 14.91 -16.90
C GLY A 16 -2.08 15.06 -16.57
N ARG A 17 -2.55 14.46 -15.46
CA ARG A 17 -3.96 14.51 -15.02
C ARG A 17 -4.07 14.67 -13.52
N ILE A 18 -5.17 15.26 -13.08
CA ILE A 18 -5.59 15.26 -11.69
C ILE A 18 -6.36 13.96 -11.44
N PHE A 19 -5.96 13.21 -10.43
CA PHE A 19 -6.66 12.01 -9.98
C PHE A 19 -7.82 12.42 -9.06
N ALA A 20 -8.96 11.71 -9.14
CA ALA A 20 -10.12 12.00 -8.31
C ALA A 20 -9.86 11.68 -6.83
N ASP A 21 -9.12 10.60 -6.57
CA ASP A 21 -8.71 10.19 -5.23
C ASP A 21 -7.40 9.38 -5.27
N ILE A 22 -6.89 9.04 -4.09
CA ILE A 22 -5.61 8.34 -3.93
C ILE A 22 -5.65 6.92 -4.51
N THR A 23 -6.81 6.25 -4.58
CA THR A 23 -6.91 4.88 -5.07
C THR A 23 -6.53 4.76 -6.54
N GLN A 24 -6.74 5.83 -7.32
CA GLN A 24 -6.37 5.88 -8.72
C GLN A 24 -4.87 5.98 -8.98
N THR A 25 -4.08 6.18 -7.93
CA THR A 25 -2.61 6.24 -8.01
C THR A 25 -1.94 4.91 -7.69
N LEU A 26 -2.72 3.89 -7.31
CA LEU A 26 -2.19 2.57 -6.99
C LEU A 26 -1.62 1.86 -8.21
N GLY A 27 -0.59 1.09 -7.98
CA GLY A 27 0.04 0.29 -9.03
C GLY A 27 1.01 1.07 -9.90
N GLY A 28 1.30 0.57 -11.10
CA GLY A 28 2.31 1.16 -11.97
C GLY A 28 3.69 1.29 -11.32
N THR A 29 3.98 0.50 -10.28
CA THR A 29 5.23 0.56 -9.52
C THR A 29 6.41 0.23 -10.44
N PRO A 30 7.56 0.93 -10.28
CA PRO A 30 8.69 0.75 -11.18
C PRO A 30 9.40 -0.59 -10.97
N LEU A 31 10.05 -1.05 -12.04
CA LEU A 31 11.08 -2.09 -11.99
C LEU A 31 12.45 -1.42 -12.01
N VAL A 32 13.33 -1.84 -11.13
CA VAL A 32 14.71 -1.35 -11.04
C VAL A 32 15.69 -2.50 -11.12
N ARG A 33 16.69 -2.37 -12.00
CA ARG A 33 17.77 -3.33 -12.10
C ARG A 33 18.75 -3.17 -10.95
N LEU A 34 19.09 -4.28 -10.29
CA LEU A 34 20.17 -4.31 -9.32
C LEU A 34 21.52 -4.48 -10.06
N ASN A 35 22.40 -3.49 -9.92
CA ASN A 35 23.67 -3.51 -10.64
C ASN A 35 24.86 -3.95 -9.76
N ARG A 36 24.91 -3.53 -8.51
CA ARG A 36 26.08 -3.71 -7.64
C ARG A 36 26.08 -5.02 -6.88
N VAL A 37 24.98 -5.36 -6.22
CA VAL A 37 24.88 -6.56 -5.37
C VAL A 37 25.06 -7.85 -6.19
N PRO A 38 24.34 -8.06 -7.30
CA PRO A 38 24.53 -9.26 -8.12
C PRO A 38 25.97 -9.41 -8.62
N LYS A 39 26.58 -8.30 -9.07
CA LYS A 39 27.96 -8.30 -9.54
C LYS A 39 28.95 -8.68 -8.43
N ALA A 40 28.77 -8.13 -7.23
CA ALA A 40 29.63 -8.40 -6.08
C ALA A 40 29.61 -9.88 -5.65
N HIS A 41 28.49 -10.57 -5.92
CA HIS A 41 28.29 -11.99 -5.59
C HIS A 41 28.43 -12.93 -6.80
N GLY A 42 28.99 -12.46 -7.91
CA GLY A 42 29.20 -13.28 -9.10
C GLY A 42 27.94 -13.83 -9.74
N CYS A 43 26.80 -13.16 -9.54
CA CYS A 43 25.53 -13.60 -10.08
C CYS A 43 25.49 -13.36 -11.60
N ALA A 44 25.24 -14.42 -12.38
CA ALA A 44 25.12 -14.35 -13.83
C ALA A 44 23.75 -13.91 -14.31
N ALA A 45 22.71 -14.00 -13.46
CA ALA A 45 21.36 -13.62 -13.80
C ALA A 45 21.14 -12.10 -13.67
N GLU A 46 20.28 -11.55 -14.52
CA GLU A 46 19.76 -10.21 -14.34
C GLU A 46 18.69 -10.20 -13.21
N ILE A 47 18.90 -9.35 -12.22
CA ILE A 47 17.97 -9.22 -11.10
C ILE A 47 17.24 -7.88 -11.18
N LEU A 48 15.91 -7.96 -11.25
CA LEU A 48 15.01 -6.82 -11.25
C LEU A 48 14.19 -6.82 -9.96
N VAL A 49 14.04 -5.66 -9.33
CA VAL A 49 13.20 -5.48 -8.16
C VAL A 49 11.98 -4.63 -8.50
N LYS A 50 10.80 -5.13 -8.15
CA LYS A 50 9.54 -4.42 -8.24
C LYS A 50 9.35 -3.59 -6.98
N LEU A 51 9.35 -2.26 -7.12
CA LEU A 51 9.36 -1.34 -5.98
C LEU A 51 7.93 -1.10 -5.46
N GLU A 52 7.36 -2.06 -4.75
CA GLU A 52 5.98 -1.99 -4.26
C GLU A 52 5.76 -0.93 -3.17
N PHE A 53 6.81 -0.44 -2.52
CA PHE A 53 6.72 0.69 -1.58
C PHE A 53 6.41 2.04 -2.27
N PHE A 54 6.38 2.09 -3.60
CA PHE A 54 5.89 3.26 -4.35
C PHE A 54 4.36 3.35 -4.41
N ASN A 55 3.64 2.33 -3.95
CA ASN A 55 2.20 2.48 -3.72
C ASN A 55 1.95 3.50 -2.60
N PRO A 56 0.81 4.20 -2.58
CA PRO A 56 0.51 5.25 -1.60
C PRO A 56 0.50 4.76 -0.14
N GLY A 57 0.10 3.51 0.13
CA GLY A 57 0.21 2.86 1.45
C GLY A 57 1.55 2.15 1.67
N ALA A 58 2.53 2.39 0.78
CA ALA A 58 3.91 1.90 0.84
C ALA A 58 4.06 0.38 0.84
N SER A 59 3.11 -0.38 0.28
CA SER A 59 3.24 -1.83 0.16
C SER A 59 2.45 -2.43 -1.00
N VAL A 60 2.76 -3.69 -1.32
CA VAL A 60 1.98 -4.48 -2.29
C VAL A 60 0.53 -4.70 -1.84
N LYS A 61 0.23 -4.55 -0.54
CA LYS A 61 -1.11 -4.78 0.01
C LYS A 61 -2.14 -3.75 -0.42
N ASP A 62 -1.70 -2.59 -0.88
CA ASP A 62 -2.58 -1.59 -1.47
C ASP A 62 -3.38 -2.18 -2.63
N ARG A 63 -2.73 -3.01 -3.46
CA ARG A 63 -3.35 -3.67 -4.60
C ARG A 63 -4.50 -4.59 -4.19
N ILE A 64 -4.27 -5.44 -3.19
CA ILE A 64 -5.28 -6.40 -2.75
C ILE A 64 -6.43 -5.69 -2.04
N ALA A 65 -6.15 -4.69 -1.22
CA ALA A 65 -7.18 -3.92 -0.52
C ALA A 65 -8.13 -3.24 -1.51
N LEU A 66 -7.60 -2.56 -2.51
CA LEU A 66 -8.43 -1.95 -3.55
C LEU A 66 -9.24 -3.00 -4.32
N ALA A 67 -8.60 -4.08 -4.76
CA ALA A 67 -9.28 -5.13 -5.52
C ALA A 67 -10.40 -5.81 -4.73
N MET A 68 -10.23 -6.04 -3.43
CA MET A 68 -11.25 -6.62 -2.55
C MET A 68 -12.47 -5.70 -2.44
N ILE A 69 -12.25 -4.40 -2.24
CA ILE A 69 -13.32 -3.42 -2.09
C ILE A 69 -14.04 -3.21 -3.42
N ASP A 70 -13.32 -2.98 -4.51
CA ASP A 70 -13.91 -2.81 -5.85
C ASP A 70 -14.73 -4.03 -6.26
N ARG A 71 -14.25 -5.23 -5.95
CA ARG A 71 -14.97 -6.47 -6.23
C ARG A 71 -16.25 -6.57 -5.41
N ALA A 72 -16.19 -6.26 -4.13
CA ALA A 72 -17.36 -6.30 -3.24
C ALA A 72 -18.44 -5.26 -3.65
N GLU A 73 -18.01 -4.09 -4.09
CA GLU A 73 -18.89 -3.06 -4.66
C GLU A 73 -19.57 -3.57 -5.95
N ALA A 74 -18.78 -4.11 -6.88
CA ALA A 74 -19.29 -4.59 -8.16
C ALA A 74 -20.28 -5.76 -8.02
N GLU A 75 -20.12 -6.58 -6.98
CA GLU A 75 -21.03 -7.69 -6.65
C GLU A 75 -22.22 -7.26 -5.78
N GLY A 76 -22.35 -5.99 -5.43
CA GLY A 76 -23.41 -5.46 -4.56
C GLY A 76 -23.35 -5.96 -3.11
N ARG A 77 -22.21 -6.51 -2.68
CA ARG A 77 -21.99 -6.97 -1.31
C ARG A 77 -21.58 -5.85 -0.35
N LEU A 78 -21.18 -4.70 -0.89
CA LEU A 78 -20.73 -3.55 -0.12
C LEU A 78 -21.56 -2.33 -0.52
N ALA A 79 -22.47 -1.94 0.37
CA ALA A 79 -23.28 -0.74 0.18
C ALA A 79 -22.50 0.54 0.55
N PRO A 80 -22.83 1.72 0.00
CA PRO A 80 -22.22 2.98 0.41
C PRO A 80 -22.32 3.18 1.94
N GLY A 81 -21.21 3.56 2.57
CA GLY A 81 -21.14 3.78 4.02
C GLY A 81 -21.16 2.51 4.88
N ALA A 82 -21.03 1.33 4.27
CA ALA A 82 -20.94 0.07 5.00
C ALA A 82 -19.72 0.03 5.94
N THR A 83 -19.81 -0.84 6.94
CA THR A 83 -18.68 -1.10 7.86
C THR A 83 -17.96 -2.38 7.44
N LEU A 84 -16.65 -2.27 7.27
CA LEU A 84 -15.75 -3.40 7.06
C LEU A 84 -15.11 -3.78 8.38
N ILE A 85 -14.94 -5.07 8.60
CA ILE A 85 -14.23 -5.62 9.77
C ILE A 85 -13.16 -6.59 9.26
N GLU A 86 -11.92 -6.41 9.70
CA GLU A 86 -10.81 -7.26 9.27
C GLU A 86 -9.85 -7.55 10.43
N PRO A 87 -9.53 -8.82 10.69
CA PRO A 87 -8.51 -9.20 11.68
C PRO A 87 -7.12 -9.10 11.04
N THR A 88 -6.46 -7.98 11.22
CA THR A 88 -5.11 -7.77 10.67
C THR A 88 -4.32 -6.75 11.46
N SER A 89 -3.05 -7.06 11.67
CA SER A 89 -2.07 -6.15 12.29
C SER A 89 -0.99 -5.67 11.32
N GLY A 90 -1.05 -6.11 10.05
CA GLY A 90 -0.03 -5.89 9.04
C GLY A 90 -0.37 -4.82 8.01
N ASN A 91 0.37 -4.86 6.90
CA ASN A 91 0.21 -3.94 5.79
C ASN A 91 -1.19 -4.05 5.12
N THR A 92 -1.88 -5.17 5.27
CA THR A 92 -3.25 -5.32 4.78
C THR A 92 -4.19 -4.35 5.50
N GLY A 93 -4.07 -4.21 6.82
CA GLY A 93 -4.86 -3.23 7.58
C GLY A 93 -4.56 -1.79 7.18
N ILE A 94 -3.28 -1.47 6.95
CA ILE A 94 -2.88 -0.13 6.47
C ILE A 94 -3.50 0.16 5.10
N ALA A 95 -3.45 -0.80 4.20
CA ALA A 95 -3.98 -0.66 2.85
C ALA A 95 -5.52 -0.54 2.85
N LEU A 96 -6.22 -1.36 3.66
CA LEU A 96 -7.67 -1.24 3.84
C LEU A 96 -8.04 0.12 4.43
N ALA A 97 -7.28 0.61 5.42
CA ALA A 97 -7.52 1.93 6.00
C ALA A 97 -7.43 3.05 4.96
N LEU A 98 -6.39 3.02 4.13
CA LEU A 98 -6.20 3.97 3.04
C LEU A 98 -7.38 3.96 2.06
N VAL A 99 -7.78 2.77 1.59
CA VAL A 99 -8.88 2.64 0.60
C VAL A 99 -10.23 2.98 1.21
N CYS A 100 -10.51 2.54 2.45
CA CYS A 100 -11.75 2.88 3.15
C CYS A 100 -11.86 4.39 3.39
N ALA A 101 -10.78 5.04 3.82
CA ALA A 101 -10.77 6.50 3.99
C ALA A 101 -11.05 7.23 2.68
N ALA A 102 -10.47 6.77 1.56
CA ALA A 102 -10.69 7.38 0.25
C ALA A 102 -12.12 7.17 -0.28
N LYS A 103 -12.72 6.00 -0.01
CA LYS A 103 -14.06 5.63 -0.53
C LYS A 103 -15.20 5.91 0.45
N GLY A 104 -14.91 6.38 1.66
CA GLY A 104 -15.94 6.74 2.66
C GLY A 104 -16.54 5.53 3.39
N TYR A 105 -15.80 4.43 3.53
CA TYR A 105 -16.21 3.27 4.31
C TYR A 105 -15.71 3.37 5.75
N ARG A 106 -16.53 2.89 6.69
CA ARG A 106 -16.11 2.66 8.07
C ARG A 106 -15.27 1.40 8.14
N LEU A 107 -14.12 1.44 8.83
CA LEU A 107 -13.26 0.28 9.00
C LEU A 107 -12.99 0.03 10.49
N ILE A 108 -13.22 -1.20 10.91
CA ILE A 108 -12.85 -1.73 12.22
C ILE A 108 -11.77 -2.78 12.02
N LEU A 109 -10.61 -2.58 12.61
CA LEU A 109 -9.52 -3.56 12.59
C LEU A 109 -9.37 -4.20 13.97
N THR A 110 -9.37 -5.53 14.00
CA THR A 110 -9.05 -6.27 15.22
C THR A 110 -7.58 -6.67 15.20
N MET A 111 -6.88 -6.44 16.30
CA MET A 111 -5.46 -6.76 16.42
C MET A 111 -5.03 -6.95 17.87
N PRO A 112 -3.93 -7.70 18.14
CA PRO A 112 -3.40 -7.85 19.49
C PRO A 112 -2.94 -6.50 20.06
N GLU A 113 -3.13 -6.32 21.35
CA GLU A 113 -2.65 -5.13 22.08
C GLU A 113 -1.12 -5.02 22.10
N SER A 114 -0.41 -6.12 21.80
CA SER A 114 1.06 -6.15 21.64
C SER A 114 1.58 -5.40 20.42
N MET A 115 0.70 -5.00 19.50
CA MET A 115 1.10 -4.25 18.30
C MET A 115 1.60 -2.85 18.66
N SER A 116 2.60 -2.39 17.89
CA SER A 116 3.29 -1.12 18.17
C SER A 116 2.32 0.07 18.22
N VAL A 117 2.61 0.98 19.16
CA VAL A 117 1.80 2.19 19.37
C VAL A 117 1.78 3.08 18.13
N GLU A 118 2.89 3.14 17.37
CA GLU A 118 3.01 3.92 16.15
C GLU A 118 2.04 3.42 15.09
N ARG A 119 1.94 2.10 14.92
CA ARG A 119 0.98 1.50 13.97
C ARG A 119 -0.46 1.80 14.36
N ARG A 120 -0.80 1.66 15.63
CA ARG A 120 -2.13 1.99 16.13
C ARG A 120 -2.48 3.48 15.91
N LYS A 121 -1.52 4.37 16.17
CA LYS A 121 -1.68 5.82 15.90
C LYS A 121 -1.91 6.10 14.42
N MET A 122 -1.12 5.48 13.55
CA MET A 122 -1.26 5.66 12.10
C MET A 122 -2.64 5.19 11.59
N LEU A 123 -3.11 4.03 12.02
CA LEU A 123 -4.43 3.51 11.63
C LEU A 123 -5.56 4.41 12.13
N LYS A 124 -5.49 4.90 13.37
CA LYS A 124 -6.45 5.86 13.92
C LYS A 124 -6.44 7.19 13.15
N LEU A 125 -5.26 7.66 12.73
CA LEU A 125 -5.12 8.86 11.90
C LEU A 125 -5.83 8.71 10.54
N MET A 126 -5.85 7.48 10.00
CA MET A 126 -6.60 7.15 8.78
C MET A 126 -8.10 6.92 9.01
N GLY A 127 -8.60 7.12 10.22
CA GLY A 127 -10.01 6.98 10.55
C GLY A 127 -10.47 5.58 10.95
N CYS A 128 -9.54 4.63 11.15
CA CYS A 128 -9.90 3.28 11.60
C CYS A 128 -10.29 3.25 13.07
N GLU A 129 -11.30 2.45 13.37
CA GLU A 129 -11.57 1.96 14.71
C GLU A 129 -10.73 0.72 14.99
N LEU A 130 -10.18 0.63 16.20
CA LEU A 130 -9.33 -0.49 16.60
C LEU A 130 -9.96 -1.23 17.76
N GLU A 131 -10.22 -2.52 17.57
CA GLU A 131 -10.59 -3.46 18.60
C GLU A 131 -9.35 -4.27 19.00
N LEU A 132 -8.87 -4.04 20.22
CA LEU A 132 -7.67 -4.71 20.69
C LEU A 132 -8.04 -6.03 21.38
N THR A 133 -7.39 -7.11 20.95
CA THR A 133 -7.47 -8.41 21.61
C THR A 133 -6.32 -8.57 22.61
N ALA A 134 -6.51 -9.44 23.60
CA ALA A 134 -5.44 -9.78 24.53
C ALA A 134 -4.24 -10.35 23.75
N ALA A 135 -3.02 -10.00 24.18
CA ALA A 135 -1.78 -10.38 23.49
C ALA A 135 -1.64 -11.91 23.28
N GLU A 136 -2.21 -12.69 24.21
CA GLU A 136 -2.16 -14.16 24.21
C GLU A 136 -3.09 -14.81 23.17
N ARG A 137 -4.03 -14.06 22.61
CA ARG A 137 -5.03 -14.57 21.65
C ARG A 137 -4.67 -14.27 20.20
N GLY A 138 -3.55 -13.59 19.95
CA GLY A 138 -3.06 -13.26 18.60
C GLY A 138 -3.76 -12.09 17.96
#